data_1b278db21e17f0ae65ccb52df167e946
#
_entry.id   1b278db21e17f0ae65ccb52df167e946
#
_cell.length_a   1.000
_cell.length_b   1.000
_cell.length_c   1.000
_cell.angle_alpha   90.00
_cell.angle_beta   90.00
_cell.angle_gamma   90.00
#
_symmetry.space_group_name_H-M   'P 1'
#
loop_
_entity.id
_entity.type
_entity.pdbx_description
1 polymer ?
#
loop_
_entity_poly.entity_id
_entity_poly.type
_entity_poly.pdbx_seq_one_letter_code
_entity_poly.pdbx_strand_id
1 'polypeptide(L)'
;MAELEDRDWQRLDKWFWCARFMKARADCAHFIAGGLVRINCQPTEKAHARLRIGDVLTLPINQAAGVRVIRVVALATRRGPAVEARLLYEEIVEP
;
A
#
# COMPACT_ATOMS: atom_id res chain seq x y z
N MET A 1 4.01 23.51 -8.13
CA MET A 1 3.05 23.39 -8.26
C MET A 1 2.55 22.42 -9.18
N ALA A 2 2.66 22.60 -10.30
CA ALA A 2 2.04 21.72 -11.20
C ALA A 2 2.50 20.31 -11.04
N GLU A 3 3.74 20.09 -10.73
CA GLU A 3 4.19 18.75 -10.63
C GLU A 3 3.57 18.01 -9.51
N LEU A 4 3.11 18.68 -8.50
CA LEU A 4 2.45 18.00 -7.43
C LEU A 4 1.15 17.41 -7.87
N GLU A 5 0.44 18.13 -8.70
CA GLU A 5 -0.79 17.63 -9.13
C GLU A 5 -0.63 16.46 -10.02
N ASP A 6 0.46 16.42 -10.75
CA ASP A 6 0.73 15.29 -11.60
C ASP A 6 1.08 14.08 -10.82
N ARG A 7 1.32 14.24 -9.52
CA ARG A 7 1.73 13.15 -8.70
C ARG A 7 0.65 12.72 -7.75
N ASP A 8 -0.53 12.53 -8.24
CA ASP A 8 -1.60 12.02 -7.40
C ASP A 8 -1.55 10.50 -7.27
N TRP A 9 -0.43 9.90 -7.62
CA TRP A 9 -0.26 8.47 -7.52
C TRP A 9 1.16 8.17 -7.06
N GLN A 10 1.37 6.95 -6.62
CA GLN A 10 2.65 6.51 -6.12
C GLN A 10 2.83 5.04 -6.48
N ARG A 11 4.08 4.62 -6.68
CA ARG A 11 4.37 3.21 -6.89
C ARG A 11 3.94 2.42 -5.65
N LEU A 12 3.30 1.29 -5.90
CA LEU A 12 2.80 0.46 -4.82
C LEU A 12 3.90 -0.01 -3.89
N ASP A 13 5.05 -0.42 -4.43
CA ASP A 13 6.14 -0.91 -3.59
C ASP A 13 6.68 0.19 -2.68
N LYS A 14 6.78 1.42 -3.18
CA LYS A 14 7.27 2.51 -2.36
C LYS A 14 6.28 2.87 -1.26
N TRP A 15 5.00 2.90 -1.60
CA TRP A 15 3.98 3.22 -0.62
C TRP A 15 3.93 2.15 0.48
N PHE A 16 4.02 0.86 0.09
CA PHE A 16 4.05 -0.25 1.02
C PHE A 16 5.19 -0.09 2.03
N TRP A 17 6.35 0.30 1.51
CA TRP A 17 7.53 0.49 2.33
C TRP A 17 7.37 1.71 3.25
N CYS A 18 6.84 2.81 2.72
CA CYS A 18 6.61 4.00 3.53
C CYS A 18 5.57 3.74 4.61
N ALA A 19 4.58 2.92 4.34
CA ALA A 19 3.56 2.55 5.31
C ALA A 19 4.02 1.49 6.29
N ARG A 20 5.26 1.05 6.16
CA ARG A 20 5.93 0.13 7.08
C ARG A 20 5.31 -1.26 7.14
N PHE A 21 4.77 -1.72 6.03
CA PHE A 21 4.29 -3.08 5.99
C PHE A 21 5.45 -4.08 5.98
N MET A 22 6.60 -3.66 5.45
CA MET A 22 7.80 -4.48 5.47
C MET A 22 9.00 -3.60 5.69
N LYS A 23 10.09 -4.18 6.17
CA LYS A 23 11.28 -3.42 6.53
C LYS A 23 12.08 -2.95 5.33
N ALA A 24 12.12 -3.73 4.27
CA ALA A 24 12.92 -3.40 3.11
C ALA A 24 12.02 -3.22 1.91
N ARG A 25 12.34 -2.24 1.07
CA ARG A 25 11.54 -1.99 -0.12
C ARG A 25 11.60 -3.17 -1.10
N ALA A 26 12.75 -3.85 -1.16
CA ALA A 26 12.88 -5.02 -2.02
C ALA A 26 11.93 -6.13 -1.59
N ASP A 27 11.70 -6.26 -0.29
CA ASP A 27 10.76 -7.26 0.22
C ASP A 27 9.33 -6.90 -0.17
N CYS A 28 9.03 -5.61 -0.21
CA CYS A 28 7.71 -5.17 -0.64
C CYS A 28 7.48 -5.55 -2.09
N ALA A 29 8.46 -5.30 -2.94
CA ALA A 29 8.33 -5.63 -4.35
C ALA A 29 8.17 -7.14 -4.56
N HIS A 30 8.91 -7.91 -3.79
CA HIS A 30 8.85 -9.36 -3.88
C HIS A 30 7.47 -9.88 -3.46
N PHE A 31 6.94 -9.33 -2.39
CA PHE A 31 5.63 -9.71 -1.89
C PHE A 31 4.55 -9.40 -2.91
N ILE A 32 4.61 -8.22 -3.51
CA ILE A 32 3.64 -7.83 -4.53
C ILE A 32 3.74 -8.73 -5.75
N ALA A 33 4.96 -9.08 -6.14
CA ALA A 33 5.16 -9.93 -7.31
C ALA A 33 4.56 -11.33 -7.11
N GLY A 34 4.31 -11.71 -5.87
CA GLY A 34 3.66 -12.98 -5.61
C GLY A 34 2.18 -13.02 -5.94
N GLY A 35 1.58 -11.88 -6.28
CA GLY A 35 0.19 -11.85 -6.73
C GLY A 35 -0.85 -11.89 -5.63
N LEU A 36 -0.42 -11.66 -4.39
CA LEU A 36 -1.33 -11.77 -3.25
C LEU A 36 -1.98 -10.45 -2.86
N VAL A 37 -1.59 -9.36 -3.52
CA VAL A 37 -2.10 -8.03 -3.22
C VAL A 37 -3.15 -7.67 -4.25
N ARG A 38 -4.27 -7.11 -3.79
CA ARG A 38 -5.31 -6.62 -4.68
C ARG A 38 -5.50 -5.14 -4.48
N ILE A 39 -5.64 -4.43 -5.60
CA ILE A 39 -5.99 -3.01 -5.58
C ILE A 39 -7.41 -2.93 -6.09
N ASN A 40 -8.34 -2.44 -5.26
CA ASN A 40 -9.74 -2.32 -5.63
C ASN A 40 -10.27 -3.65 -6.18
N CYS A 41 -9.94 -4.74 -5.48
CA CYS A 41 -10.37 -6.09 -5.79
C CYS A 41 -9.70 -6.70 -7.02
N GLN A 42 -8.74 -6.03 -7.60
CA GLN A 42 -8.02 -6.54 -8.78
C GLN A 42 -6.64 -7.01 -8.35
N PRO A 43 -6.31 -8.28 -8.55
CA PRO A 43 -4.97 -8.73 -8.16
C PRO A 43 -3.91 -8.06 -9.02
N THR A 44 -2.77 -7.81 -8.42
CA THR A 44 -1.65 -7.22 -9.13
C THR A 44 -0.37 -7.96 -8.77
N GLU A 45 0.52 -8.08 -9.73
CA GLU A 45 1.86 -8.61 -9.50
C GLU A 45 2.90 -7.54 -9.76
N LYS A 46 2.46 -6.33 -10.06
CA LYS A 46 3.37 -5.28 -10.48
C LYS A 46 3.70 -4.38 -9.32
N ALA A 47 4.95 -4.45 -8.87
CA ALA A 47 5.42 -3.59 -7.79
C ALA A 47 5.30 -2.11 -8.16
N HIS A 48 5.35 -1.81 -9.45
CA HIS A 48 5.27 -0.44 -9.92
C HIS A 48 3.84 -0.01 -10.25
N ALA A 49 2.84 -0.79 -9.86
CA ALA A 49 1.45 -0.39 -10.08
C ALA A 49 1.20 0.95 -9.42
N ARG A 50 0.34 1.74 -10.02
CA ARG A 50 0.04 3.08 -9.51
C ARG A 50 -1.04 3.00 -8.45
N LEU A 51 -0.73 3.58 -7.30
CA LEU A 51 -1.64 3.63 -6.17
C LEU A 51 -2.07 5.06 -5.94
N ARG A 52 -3.36 5.27 -5.70
CA ARG A 52 -3.91 6.60 -5.48
C ARG A 52 -4.64 6.66 -4.16
N ILE A 53 -4.80 7.87 -3.64
CA ILE A 53 -5.61 8.07 -2.44
C ILE A 53 -7.02 7.59 -2.74
N GLY A 54 -7.59 6.84 -1.83
CA GLY A 54 -8.91 6.26 -1.99
C GLY A 54 -8.90 4.82 -2.46
N ASP A 55 -7.77 4.36 -2.98
CA ASP A 55 -7.68 2.96 -3.39
C ASP A 55 -7.77 2.05 -2.17
N VAL A 56 -8.39 0.89 -2.38
CA VAL A 56 -8.56 -0.10 -1.32
C VAL A 56 -7.63 -1.27 -1.63
N LEU A 57 -6.79 -1.61 -0.65
CA LEU A 57 -5.86 -2.71 -0.79
C LEU A 57 -6.33 -3.89 0.04
N THR A 58 -6.29 -5.07 -0.54
CA THR A 58 -6.56 -6.31 0.17
C THR A 58 -5.25 -7.08 0.25
N LEU A 59 -4.83 -7.38 1.45
CA LEU A 59 -3.53 -8.00 1.72
C LEU A 59 -3.71 -9.23 2.59
N PRO A 60 -2.95 -10.30 2.38
CA PRO A 60 -2.94 -11.38 3.36
C PRO A 60 -2.14 -10.92 4.57
N ILE A 61 -2.65 -11.24 5.76
CA ILE A 61 -1.91 -10.94 6.97
C ILE A 61 -1.03 -12.12 7.30
N ASN A 62 -1.67 -13.22 7.52
CA ASN A 62 -1.01 -14.51 7.67
C ASN A 62 -2.06 -15.54 7.38
N GLN A 63 -1.65 -16.77 7.26
CA GLN A 63 -2.56 -17.79 6.79
C GLN A 63 -3.74 -17.99 7.70
N ALA A 64 -3.52 -17.88 8.99
CA ALA A 64 -4.58 -18.14 9.94
C ALA A 64 -5.54 -16.96 10.05
N ALA A 65 -5.06 -15.76 9.91
CA ALA A 65 -5.86 -14.57 10.15
C ALA A 65 -6.67 -14.12 8.95
N GLY A 66 -6.36 -14.60 7.76
CA GLY A 66 -7.09 -14.19 6.57
C GLY A 66 -6.50 -12.94 5.96
N VAL A 67 -7.33 -11.97 5.65
CA VAL A 67 -6.88 -10.79 4.91
C VAL A 67 -7.12 -9.53 5.71
N ARG A 68 -6.32 -8.51 5.39
CA ARG A 68 -6.52 -7.14 5.86
C ARG A 68 -7.01 -6.33 4.68
N VAL A 69 -7.97 -5.46 4.94
CA VAL A 69 -8.46 -4.53 3.93
C VAL A 69 -8.21 -3.14 4.45
N ILE A 70 -7.48 -2.33 3.68
CA ILE A 70 -7.15 -0.97 4.09
C ILE A 70 -7.47 -0.02 2.95
N ARG A 71 -7.74 1.23 3.31
CA ARG A 71 -7.94 2.29 2.31
C ARG A 71 -6.75 3.24 2.39
N VAL A 72 -6.23 3.62 1.24
CA VAL A 72 -5.14 4.58 1.15
C VAL A 72 -5.69 5.97 1.46
N VAL A 73 -5.15 6.59 2.49
CA VAL A 73 -5.60 7.91 2.94
C VAL A 73 -4.64 8.99 2.47
N ALA A 74 -3.36 8.67 2.40
CA ALA A 74 -2.35 9.63 1.99
C ALA A 74 -1.20 8.93 1.30
N LEU A 75 -0.53 9.64 0.43
CA LEU A 75 0.71 9.17 -0.18
C LEU A 75 1.89 9.70 0.65
N ALA A 76 3.05 9.09 0.50
CA ALA A 76 4.19 9.43 1.33
C ALA A 76 5.42 9.69 0.46
N THR A 77 6.19 10.69 0.83
CA THR A 77 7.41 10.99 0.13
C THR A 77 8.60 10.23 0.71
N ARG A 78 8.49 9.81 1.96
CA ARG A 78 9.57 9.11 2.62
C ARG A 78 9.02 8.16 3.68
N ARG A 79 9.87 7.27 4.12
CA ARG A 79 9.52 6.32 5.16
C ARG A 79 9.77 7.00 6.51
N GLY A 80 8.71 7.41 7.14
CA GLY A 80 8.79 8.05 8.45
C GLY A 80 8.64 7.05 9.58
N PRO A 81 8.52 7.55 10.81
CA PRO A 81 8.30 6.66 11.96
C PRO A 81 6.93 5.99 11.90
N ALA A 82 6.77 4.96 12.70
CA ALA A 82 5.56 4.14 12.65
C ALA A 82 4.30 4.94 12.88
N VAL A 83 4.36 5.97 13.71
CA VAL A 83 3.19 6.76 14.01
C VAL A 83 2.74 7.54 12.77
N GLU A 84 3.69 7.99 11.95
CA GLU A 84 3.34 8.67 10.71
C GLU A 84 2.85 7.69 9.66
N ALA A 85 3.42 6.50 9.65
CA ALA A 85 3.03 5.50 8.68
C ALA A 85 1.56 5.12 8.85
N ARG A 86 1.07 5.12 10.06
CA ARG A 86 -0.33 4.78 10.30
C ARG A 86 -1.30 5.81 9.76
N LEU A 87 -0.82 7.01 9.48
CA LEU A 87 -1.67 8.06 8.93
C LEU A 87 -1.85 7.92 7.42
N LEU A 88 -1.15 6.96 6.81
CA LEU A 88 -1.23 6.77 5.37
C LEU A 88 -2.41 5.91 4.97
N TYR A 89 -3.02 5.21 5.91
CA TYR A 89 -4.12 4.31 5.58
C TYR A 89 -5.07 4.17 6.77
N GLU A 90 -6.24 3.64 6.49
CA GLU A 90 -7.20 3.29 7.53
C GLU A 90 -7.67 1.87 7.30
N GLU A 91 -7.91 1.16 8.41
CA GLU A 91 -8.45 -0.19 8.31
C GLU A 91 -9.90 -0.12 7.92
N ILE A 92 -10.31 -1.00 7.03
CA ILE A 92 -11.72 -1.15 6.70
C ILE A 92 -12.20 -2.39 7.44
N VAL A 93 -13.14 -2.18 8.35
CA VAL A 93 -13.64 -3.26 9.17
C VAL A 93 -15.02 -3.63 8.65
N GLU A 94 -15.18 -4.91 8.30
CA GLU A 94 -16.46 -5.39 7.84
C GLU A 94 -17.36 -5.66 9.03
N PRO A 95 -18.62 -5.28 8.94
CA PRO A 95 -19.55 -5.55 10.05
C PRO A 95 -19.81 -7.02 10.25
#